data_398526ce3d0d5291f978c6db366c08a6
#
_entry.id   398526ce3d0d5291f978c6db366c08a6
#
_cell.length_a   1.000
_cell.length_b   1.000
_cell.length_c   1.000
_cell.angle_alpha   90.00
_cell.angle_beta   90.00
_cell.angle_gamma   90.00
#
_symmetry.space_group_name_H-M   'P 1'
#
loop_
_entity.id
_entity.type
_entity.pdbx_description
1 polymer ?
#
loop_
_entity_poly.entity_id
_entity_poly.type
_entity_poly.pdbx_seq_one_letter_code
_entity_poly.pdbx_strand_id
1 'polypeptide(L)'
;QPVERRLRITRRVTEGCRDLAQPVSLITKNALIARDVDLLADLARHQAASAAISVTTLDNELASRMEPRASAPSARLSAIRTLAQAGVPVSVMVAPIIPSINDHEIAPILEAAAEAGARNAGYVMLRLPHQNKDLFLDWLRRHFPDRAARVESQVRAMHGGELYDARWFKRQRGEGPLAQQIERAFEVFKKRAGFSRPAPLLGRHGPGSDRADRD
;
A
#
# COMPACT_ATOMS: atom_id res chain seq x y z
N GLN A 1 4.48 10.88 8.46
CA GLN A 1 5.52 11.20 9.45
C GLN A 1 5.00 12.25 10.45
N PRO A 2 5.50 12.29 11.72
CA PRO A 2 5.00 13.24 12.72
C PRO A 2 5.10 14.71 12.28
N VAL A 3 6.14 15.06 11.53
CA VAL A 3 6.36 16.40 10.99
C VAL A 3 5.24 16.87 10.05
N GLU A 4 4.59 15.93 9.35
CA GLU A 4 3.49 16.20 8.43
C GLU A 4 2.27 16.80 9.15
N ARG A 5 2.03 16.42 10.42
CA ARG A 5 0.95 17.00 11.23
C ARG A 5 1.09 18.51 11.37
N ARG A 6 2.33 19.00 11.50
CA ARG A 6 2.65 20.42 11.72
C ARG A 6 2.83 21.18 10.41
N LEU A 7 3.63 20.62 9.48
CA LEU A 7 4.01 21.34 8.26
C LEU A 7 2.99 21.24 7.13
N ARG A 8 2.10 20.22 7.16
CA ARG A 8 1.03 19.99 6.15
C ARG A 8 1.57 19.99 4.70
N ILE A 9 2.76 19.43 4.49
CA ILE A 9 3.43 19.44 3.18
C ILE A 9 2.59 18.70 2.14
N THR A 10 2.09 17.50 2.48
CA THR A 10 1.25 16.72 1.56
C THR A 10 -0.01 17.49 1.19
N ARG A 11 -0.68 18.14 2.16
CA ARG A 11 -1.86 18.97 1.87
C ARG A 11 -1.54 20.08 0.88
N ARG A 12 -0.47 20.84 1.12
CA ARG A 12 -0.04 21.95 0.25
C ARG A 12 0.34 21.47 -1.16
N VAL A 13 0.99 20.32 -1.27
CA VAL A 13 1.28 19.71 -2.58
C VAL A 13 -0.02 19.32 -3.29
N THR A 14 -0.97 18.72 -2.57
CA THR A 14 -2.28 18.34 -3.13
C THR A 14 -3.11 19.56 -3.55
N GLU A 15 -3.04 20.66 -2.79
CA GLU A 15 -3.62 21.96 -3.17
C GLU A 15 -3.01 22.47 -4.48
N GLY A 16 -1.68 22.44 -4.61
CA GLY A 16 -1.00 22.80 -5.86
C GLY A 16 -1.37 21.91 -7.04
N CYS A 17 -1.53 20.59 -6.82
CA CYS A 17 -2.01 19.69 -7.86
C CYS A 17 -3.43 20.05 -8.34
N ARG A 18 -4.32 20.40 -7.41
CA ARG A 18 -5.67 20.85 -7.73
C ARG A 18 -5.64 22.15 -8.55
N ASP A 19 -4.87 23.15 -8.09
CA ASP A 19 -4.81 24.47 -8.71
C ASP A 19 -4.19 24.43 -10.11
N LEU A 20 -3.28 23.46 -10.35
CA LEU A 20 -2.64 23.21 -11.65
C LEU A 20 -3.36 22.13 -12.49
N ALA A 21 -4.53 21.69 -12.08
CA ALA A 21 -5.28 20.63 -12.73
C ALA A 21 -4.48 19.33 -12.96
N GLN A 22 -3.56 19.00 -12.04
CA GLN A 22 -2.72 17.81 -12.12
C GLN A 22 -3.33 16.63 -11.35
N PRO A 23 -3.52 15.45 -11.97
CA PRO A 23 -3.95 14.25 -11.28
C PRO A 23 -2.93 13.79 -10.24
N VAL A 24 -3.41 13.30 -9.09
CA VAL A 24 -2.57 12.85 -7.98
C VAL A 24 -3.00 11.48 -7.47
N SER A 25 -2.01 10.61 -7.21
CA SER A 25 -2.21 9.35 -6.50
C SER A 25 -1.33 9.32 -5.25
N LEU A 26 -1.95 9.12 -4.08
CA LEU A 26 -1.25 9.08 -2.80
C LEU A 26 -1.14 7.66 -2.29
N ILE A 27 0.07 7.24 -1.90
CA ILE A 27 0.32 5.94 -1.28
C ILE A 27 0.87 6.17 0.13
N THR A 28 0.23 5.57 1.14
CA THR A 28 0.64 5.80 2.53
C THR A 28 0.34 4.61 3.45
N LYS A 29 1.07 4.56 4.59
CA LYS A 29 0.81 3.72 5.76
C LYS A 29 0.22 4.52 6.93
N ASN A 30 -0.12 5.79 6.69
CA ASN A 30 -0.54 6.68 7.76
C ASN A 30 -2.00 7.13 7.57
N ALA A 31 -2.81 6.95 8.61
CA ALA A 31 -4.21 7.37 8.63
C ALA A 31 -4.40 8.89 8.54
N LEU A 32 -3.31 9.67 8.67
CA LEU A 32 -3.35 11.13 8.54
C LEU A 32 -3.83 11.60 7.16
N ILE A 33 -3.81 10.74 6.15
CA ILE A 33 -4.38 11.04 4.83
C ILE A 33 -5.86 11.44 4.92
N ALA A 34 -6.61 10.90 5.89
CA ALA A 34 -8.02 11.25 6.14
C ALA A 34 -8.24 12.73 6.51
N ARG A 35 -7.21 13.43 7.01
CA ARG A 35 -7.25 14.87 7.26
C ARG A 35 -7.51 15.68 6.00
N ASP A 36 -7.01 15.20 4.86
CA ASP A 36 -7.03 15.90 3.59
C ASP A 36 -8.13 15.35 2.65
N VAL A 37 -9.15 14.69 3.24
CA VAL A 37 -10.26 14.05 2.52
C VAL A 37 -11.06 15.06 1.68
N ASP A 38 -11.21 16.29 2.14
CA ASP A 38 -11.88 17.38 1.45
C ASP A 38 -11.25 17.66 0.06
N LEU A 39 -9.93 17.80 0.01
CA LEU A 39 -9.20 18.00 -1.24
C LEU A 39 -9.22 16.77 -2.15
N LEU A 40 -9.03 15.58 -1.56
CA LEU A 40 -9.03 14.33 -2.33
C LEU A 40 -10.42 14.04 -2.92
N ALA A 41 -11.49 14.32 -2.18
CA ALA A 41 -12.86 14.16 -2.68
C ALA A 41 -13.18 15.17 -3.80
N ASP A 42 -12.70 16.39 -3.68
CA ASP A 42 -12.84 17.40 -4.73
C ASP A 42 -12.17 16.96 -6.03
N LEU A 43 -10.90 16.59 -5.97
CA LEU A 43 -10.15 16.04 -7.10
C LEU A 43 -10.78 14.76 -7.67
N ALA A 44 -11.30 13.87 -6.80
CA ALA A 44 -11.90 12.60 -7.22
C ALA A 44 -13.18 12.79 -8.04
N ARG A 45 -13.97 13.85 -7.80
CA ARG A 45 -15.13 14.20 -8.64
C ARG A 45 -14.75 14.43 -10.11
N HIS A 46 -13.50 14.86 -10.35
CA HIS A 46 -12.93 15.09 -11.67
C HIS A 46 -12.02 13.93 -12.13
N GLN A 47 -12.11 12.76 -11.50
CA GLN A 47 -11.24 11.60 -11.76
C GLN A 47 -9.73 11.92 -11.62
N ALA A 48 -9.39 12.93 -10.84
CA ALA A 48 -8.02 13.44 -10.69
C ALA A 48 -7.36 13.03 -9.38
N ALA A 49 -8.00 12.20 -8.54
CA ALA A 49 -7.39 11.67 -7.34
C ALA A 49 -7.66 10.19 -7.13
N SER A 50 -6.68 9.50 -6.57
CA SER A 50 -6.83 8.16 -5.98
C SER A 50 -5.92 8.02 -4.76
N ALA A 51 -6.23 7.06 -3.90
CA ALA A 51 -5.42 6.74 -2.74
C ALA A 51 -5.12 5.24 -2.67
N ALA A 52 -3.95 4.89 -2.15
CA ALA A 52 -3.60 3.53 -1.81
C ALA A 52 -3.12 3.47 -0.36
N ILE A 53 -3.79 2.68 0.47
CA ILE A 53 -3.44 2.50 1.87
C ILE A 53 -2.74 1.15 2.03
N SER A 54 -1.50 1.18 2.53
CA SER A 54 -0.78 -0.06 2.80
C SER A 54 -1.22 -0.63 4.15
N VAL A 55 -1.67 -1.90 4.13
CA VAL A 55 -1.96 -2.70 5.33
C VAL A 55 -1.03 -3.91 5.30
N THR A 56 -0.09 -3.93 6.23
CA THR A 56 0.97 -4.96 6.28
C THR A 56 0.53 -6.18 7.06
N THR A 57 -0.27 -5.97 8.09
CA THR A 57 -0.81 -6.98 9.00
C THR A 57 -2.04 -6.41 9.69
N LEU A 58 -2.91 -7.27 10.22
CA LEU A 58 -4.00 -6.91 11.12
C LEU A 58 -3.61 -7.07 12.59
N ASP A 59 -2.51 -7.77 12.87
CA ASP A 59 -1.96 -7.94 14.20
C ASP A 59 -1.26 -6.65 14.67
N ASN A 60 -1.75 -6.08 15.77
CA ASN A 60 -1.21 -4.85 16.34
C ASN A 60 0.21 -5.03 16.90
N GLU A 61 0.55 -6.20 17.42
CA GLU A 61 1.87 -6.47 17.95
C GLU A 61 2.89 -6.56 16.82
N LEU A 62 2.58 -7.33 15.78
CA LEU A 62 3.42 -7.39 14.58
C LEU A 62 3.56 -6.02 13.92
N ALA A 63 2.46 -5.26 13.78
CA ALA A 63 2.49 -3.90 13.25
C ALA A 63 3.42 -2.98 14.03
N SER A 64 3.39 -3.01 15.36
CA SER A 64 4.23 -2.18 16.22
C SER A 64 5.71 -2.55 16.12
N ARG A 65 6.02 -3.83 15.96
CA ARG A 65 7.40 -4.34 15.80
C ARG A 65 7.98 -4.02 14.42
N MET A 66 7.17 -4.13 13.36
CA MET A 66 7.61 -3.89 11.99
C MET A 66 7.65 -2.40 11.61
N GLU A 67 6.64 -1.67 12.04
CA GLU A 67 6.36 -0.30 11.56
C GLU A 67 5.97 0.65 12.71
N PRO A 68 6.84 0.85 13.71
CA PRO A 68 6.51 1.56 14.96
C PRO A 68 6.09 3.03 14.76
N ARG A 69 6.36 3.61 13.57
CA ARG A 69 6.00 4.99 13.23
C ARG A 69 4.78 5.09 12.31
N ALA A 70 4.24 3.96 11.87
CA ALA A 70 3.05 3.93 11.03
C ALA A 70 1.77 3.89 11.89
N SER A 71 0.63 4.14 11.29
CA SER A 71 -0.65 4.02 11.98
C SER A 71 -0.98 2.55 12.26
N ALA A 72 -1.69 2.30 13.36
CA ALA A 72 -2.22 0.97 13.67
C ALA A 72 -3.09 0.43 12.52
N PRO A 73 -3.19 -0.89 12.36
CA PRO A 73 -4.00 -1.51 11.30
C PRO A 73 -5.45 -1.02 11.26
N SER A 74 -6.11 -0.95 12.41
CA SER A 74 -7.49 -0.44 12.52
C SER A 74 -7.63 1.01 12.05
N ALA A 75 -6.66 1.87 12.35
CA ALA A 75 -6.65 3.26 11.88
C ALA A 75 -6.44 3.36 10.36
N ARG A 76 -5.67 2.44 9.77
CA ARG A 76 -5.51 2.37 8.30
C ARG A 76 -6.81 1.93 7.62
N LEU A 77 -7.51 0.93 8.16
CA LEU A 77 -8.83 0.52 7.67
C LEU A 77 -9.88 1.63 7.83
N SER A 78 -9.84 2.36 8.94
CA SER A 78 -10.70 3.54 9.15
C SER A 78 -10.41 4.64 8.10
N ALA A 79 -9.14 4.87 7.74
CA ALA A 79 -8.79 5.82 6.68
C ALA A 79 -9.32 5.37 5.31
N ILE A 80 -9.27 4.06 4.98
CA ILE A 80 -9.90 3.51 3.77
C ILE A 80 -11.39 3.85 3.78
N ARG A 81 -12.09 3.59 4.88
CA ARG A 81 -13.53 3.84 5.00
C ARG A 81 -13.87 5.32 4.83
N THR A 82 -13.15 6.21 5.50
CA THR A 82 -13.35 7.66 5.39
C THR A 82 -13.20 8.16 3.96
N LEU A 83 -12.15 7.75 3.28
CA LEU A 83 -11.89 8.14 1.89
C LEU A 83 -12.92 7.56 0.93
N ALA A 84 -13.26 6.28 1.08
CA ALA A 84 -14.26 5.61 0.24
C ALA A 84 -15.66 6.23 0.37
N GLN A 85 -16.08 6.56 1.60
CA GLN A 85 -17.35 7.26 1.88
C GLN A 85 -17.39 8.66 1.26
N ALA A 86 -16.25 9.33 1.16
CA ALA A 86 -16.11 10.63 0.50
C ALA A 86 -16.01 10.53 -1.04
N GLY A 87 -16.15 9.34 -1.62
CA GLY A 87 -16.09 9.12 -3.06
C GLY A 87 -14.68 9.03 -3.67
N VAL A 88 -13.63 9.06 -2.85
CA VAL A 88 -12.25 8.88 -3.32
C VAL A 88 -12.03 7.41 -3.69
N PRO A 89 -11.51 7.08 -4.89
CA PRO A 89 -11.13 5.73 -5.24
C PRO A 89 -9.95 5.26 -4.36
N VAL A 90 -10.18 4.23 -3.54
CA VAL A 90 -9.15 3.69 -2.64
C VAL A 90 -8.77 2.27 -3.03
N SER A 91 -7.47 2.01 -3.04
CA SER A 91 -6.88 0.68 -3.17
C SER A 91 -6.21 0.27 -1.85
N VAL A 92 -6.26 -1.01 -1.51
CA VAL A 92 -5.42 -1.57 -0.45
C VAL A 92 -4.13 -2.14 -1.02
N MET A 93 -3.01 -1.87 -0.36
CA MET A 93 -1.71 -2.48 -0.67
C MET A 93 -1.31 -3.42 0.45
N VAL A 94 -1.34 -4.73 0.20
CA VAL A 94 -0.79 -5.73 1.13
C VAL A 94 0.73 -5.72 0.97
N ALA A 95 1.42 -4.87 1.75
CA ALA A 95 2.82 -4.57 1.49
C ALA A 95 3.60 -4.12 2.74
N PRO A 96 4.77 -4.73 3.00
CA PRO A 96 5.31 -5.88 2.30
C PRO A 96 4.68 -7.22 2.73
N ILE A 97 4.61 -8.19 1.83
CA ILE A 97 4.39 -9.58 2.20
C ILE A 97 5.74 -10.21 2.54
N ILE A 98 5.82 -10.83 3.70
CA ILE A 98 7.00 -11.54 4.20
C ILE A 98 6.60 -13.00 4.42
N PRO A 99 7.14 -13.93 3.63
CA PRO A 99 6.80 -15.35 3.75
C PRO A 99 7.04 -15.87 5.17
N SER A 100 6.13 -16.70 5.67
CA SER A 100 6.13 -17.29 7.02
C SER A 100 6.02 -16.28 8.18
N ILE A 101 5.79 -14.99 7.89
CA ILE A 101 5.52 -13.95 8.90
C ILE A 101 4.07 -13.45 8.79
N ASN A 102 3.68 -12.85 7.66
CA ASN A 102 2.37 -12.25 7.45
C ASN A 102 1.64 -12.70 6.18
N ASP A 103 2.20 -13.64 5.43
CA ASP A 103 1.61 -14.18 4.20
C ASP A 103 0.26 -14.89 4.45
N HIS A 104 0.04 -15.41 5.64
CA HIS A 104 -1.24 -16.00 6.07
C HIS A 104 -2.35 -14.96 6.26
N GLU A 105 -2.01 -13.69 6.39
CA GLU A 105 -2.97 -12.60 6.59
C GLU A 105 -3.49 -12.00 5.27
N ILE A 106 -3.05 -12.47 4.10
CA ILE A 106 -3.48 -11.92 2.80
C ILE A 106 -5.01 -11.92 2.68
N ALA A 107 -5.67 -13.04 2.97
CA ALA A 107 -7.12 -13.15 2.88
C ALA A 107 -7.85 -12.21 3.85
N PRO A 108 -7.61 -12.25 5.18
CA PRO A 108 -8.29 -11.38 6.12
C PRO A 108 -8.02 -9.88 5.86
N ILE A 109 -6.82 -9.50 5.40
CA ILE A 109 -6.54 -8.09 5.04
C ILE A 109 -7.40 -7.65 3.85
N LEU A 110 -7.53 -8.50 2.82
CA LEU A 110 -8.33 -8.19 1.65
C LEU A 110 -9.81 -8.07 2.00
N GLU A 111 -10.34 -8.98 2.83
CA GLU A 111 -11.72 -8.95 3.30
C GLU A 111 -12.01 -7.68 4.11
N ALA A 112 -11.19 -7.38 5.11
CA ALA A 112 -11.34 -6.17 5.93
C ALA A 112 -11.23 -4.86 5.11
N ALA A 113 -10.36 -4.84 4.09
CA ALA A 113 -10.22 -3.69 3.21
C ALA A 113 -11.43 -3.52 2.27
N ALA A 114 -12.00 -4.62 1.76
CA ALA A 114 -13.21 -4.60 0.95
C ALA A 114 -14.42 -4.09 1.77
N GLU A 115 -14.59 -4.59 3.00
CA GLU A 115 -15.61 -4.12 3.94
C GLU A 115 -15.44 -2.63 4.29
N ALA A 116 -14.19 -2.15 4.33
CA ALA A 116 -13.89 -0.73 4.52
C ALA A 116 -14.16 0.12 3.26
N GLY A 117 -14.47 -0.49 2.11
CA GLY A 117 -14.83 0.20 0.87
C GLY A 117 -13.69 0.37 -0.12
N ALA A 118 -12.56 -0.32 0.05
CA ALA A 118 -11.53 -0.36 -0.98
C ALA A 118 -12.08 -0.97 -2.28
N ARG A 119 -11.70 -0.40 -3.44
CA ARG A 119 -12.18 -0.83 -4.76
C ARG A 119 -11.20 -1.70 -5.53
N ASN A 120 -9.95 -1.70 -5.10
CA ASN A 120 -8.89 -2.49 -5.72
C ASN A 120 -7.86 -2.92 -4.68
N ALA A 121 -7.08 -3.95 -5.02
CA ALA A 121 -6.03 -4.46 -4.17
C ALA A 121 -4.77 -4.78 -4.97
N GLY A 122 -3.63 -4.52 -4.37
CA GLY A 122 -2.32 -4.88 -4.87
C GLY A 122 -1.43 -5.41 -3.75
N TYR A 123 -0.27 -5.97 -4.10
CA TYR A 123 0.71 -6.40 -3.12
C TYR A 123 2.14 -6.09 -3.59
N VAL A 124 3.05 -6.07 -2.63
CA VAL A 124 4.50 -6.01 -2.87
C VAL A 124 5.18 -6.99 -1.92
N MET A 125 6.03 -7.84 -2.46
CA MET A 125 6.89 -8.71 -1.67
C MET A 125 7.96 -7.90 -0.94
N LEU A 126 8.50 -8.43 0.15
CA LEU A 126 9.57 -7.79 0.90
C LEU A 126 10.74 -7.42 -0.01
N ARG A 127 11.22 -6.18 0.13
CA ARG A 127 12.37 -5.65 -0.60
C ARG A 127 13.40 -5.11 0.39
N LEU A 128 14.64 -5.55 0.21
CA LEU A 128 15.75 -5.23 1.12
C LEU A 128 16.92 -4.54 0.39
N PRO A 129 16.71 -3.32 -0.15
CA PRO A 129 17.79 -2.60 -0.79
C PRO A 129 18.84 -2.14 0.24
N HIS A 130 20.10 -2.16 -0.18
CA HIS A 130 21.24 -1.63 0.59
C HIS A 130 21.27 -2.10 2.06
N GLN A 131 21.39 -1.19 3.01
CA GLN A 131 21.49 -1.45 4.46
C GLN A 131 20.22 -2.09 5.07
N ASN A 132 19.10 -2.10 4.37
CA ASN A 132 17.88 -2.73 4.85
C ASN A 132 18.04 -4.25 5.02
N LYS A 133 18.99 -4.88 4.33
CA LYS A 133 19.32 -6.30 4.48
C LYS A 133 19.71 -6.62 5.93
N ASP A 134 20.72 -5.95 6.44
CA ASP A 134 21.30 -6.22 7.76
C ASP A 134 20.30 -5.84 8.87
N LEU A 135 19.59 -4.71 8.70
CA LEU A 135 18.57 -4.27 9.63
C LEU A 135 17.41 -5.28 9.71
N PHE A 136 16.98 -5.83 8.60
CA PHE A 136 15.91 -6.83 8.56
C PHE A 136 16.35 -8.16 9.19
N LEU A 137 17.57 -8.62 8.89
CA LEU A 137 18.09 -9.88 9.47
C LEU A 137 18.26 -9.76 10.99
N ASP A 138 18.77 -8.63 11.48
CA ASP A 138 18.88 -8.36 12.92
C ASP A 138 17.48 -8.33 13.57
N TRP A 139 16.53 -7.58 12.99
CA TRP A 139 15.15 -7.54 13.44
C TRP A 139 14.51 -8.93 13.46
N LEU A 140 14.71 -9.73 12.39
CA LEU A 140 14.15 -11.06 12.26
C LEU A 140 14.67 -12.01 13.34
N ARG A 141 15.98 -11.97 13.65
CA ARG A 141 16.60 -12.79 14.70
C ARG A 141 16.10 -12.42 16.10
N ARG A 142 15.85 -11.14 16.34
CA ARG A 142 15.35 -10.66 17.64
C ARG A 142 13.90 -11.00 17.88
N HIS A 143 13.06 -10.91 16.86
CA HIS A 143 11.61 -11.04 17.03
C HIS A 143 11.06 -12.42 16.62
N PHE A 144 11.76 -13.16 15.77
CA PHE A 144 11.35 -14.46 15.26
C PHE A 144 12.52 -15.44 15.16
N PRO A 145 13.25 -15.72 16.27
CA PRO A 145 14.47 -16.54 16.25
C PRO A 145 14.20 -17.93 15.65
N ASP A 146 13.08 -18.57 15.99
CA ASP A 146 12.70 -19.90 15.53
C ASP A 146 12.36 -19.96 14.03
N ARG A 147 12.03 -18.85 13.42
CA ARG A 147 11.67 -18.75 11.99
C ARG A 147 12.73 -18.04 11.15
N ALA A 148 13.73 -17.44 11.78
CA ALA A 148 14.69 -16.55 11.09
C ALA A 148 15.37 -17.21 9.90
N ALA A 149 15.93 -18.40 10.09
CA ALA A 149 16.61 -19.14 9.03
C ALA A 149 15.66 -19.50 7.86
N ARG A 150 14.43 -19.90 8.19
CA ARG A 150 13.41 -20.23 7.18
C ARG A 150 12.99 -19.01 6.37
N VAL A 151 12.69 -17.89 7.03
CA VAL A 151 12.29 -16.64 6.37
C VAL A 151 13.42 -16.12 5.48
N GLU A 152 14.67 -16.10 5.97
CA GLU A 152 15.83 -15.69 5.18
C GLU A 152 15.99 -16.58 3.94
N SER A 153 15.91 -17.90 4.08
CA SER A 153 15.99 -18.84 2.95
C SER A 153 14.88 -18.59 1.92
N GLN A 154 13.66 -18.36 2.36
CA GLN A 154 12.52 -18.07 1.49
C GLN A 154 12.67 -16.74 0.75
N VAL A 155 13.15 -15.69 1.42
CA VAL A 155 13.42 -14.38 0.80
C VAL A 155 14.52 -14.51 -0.26
N ARG A 156 15.60 -15.24 0.03
CA ARG A 156 16.67 -15.52 -0.97
C ARG A 156 16.13 -16.30 -2.16
N ALA A 157 15.34 -17.35 -1.92
CA ALA A 157 14.77 -18.16 -2.99
C ALA A 157 13.91 -17.35 -3.96
N MET A 158 13.21 -16.31 -3.47
CA MET A 158 12.40 -15.41 -4.30
C MET A 158 13.23 -14.35 -5.05
N HIS A 159 14.52 -14.20 -4.74
CA HIS A 159 15.39 -13.18 -5.32
C HIS A 159 16.65 -13.78 -5.96
N GLY A 160 16.55 -15.02 -6.46
CA GLY A 160 17.63 -15.68 -7.19
C GLY A 160 18.84 -16.06 -6.32
N GLY A 161 18.61 -16.34 -5.03
CA GLY A 161 19.65 -16.67 -4.05
C GLY A 161 20.13 -15.48 -3.22
N GLU A 162 19.76 -14.26 -3.61
CA GLU A 162 20.13 -13.02 -2.93
C GLU A 162 19.00 -12.51 -2.02
N LEU A 163 19.29 -11.58 -1.11
CA LEU A 163 18.27 -10.92 -0.28
C LEU A 163 17.50 -9.80 -1.02
N TYR A 164 17.98 -9.39 -2.19
CA TYR A 164 17.40 -8.34 -2.99
C TYR A 164 17.76 -8.45 -4.47
N ASP A 165 16.77 -8.28 -5.33
CA ASP A 165 16.95 -8.17 -6.78
C ASP A 165 16.56 -6.75 -7.23
N ALA A 166 17.49 -6.05 -7.88
CA ALA A 166 17.27 -4.68 -8.34
C ALA A 166 16.52 -4.61 -9.68
N ARG A 167 16.37 -5.74 -10.40
CA ARG A 167 15.77 -5.78 -11.73
C ARG A 167 14.34 -5.23 -11.72
N TRP A 168 14.05 -4.36 -12.67
CA TRP A 168 12.72 -3.78 -12.84
C TRP A 168 11.68 -4.90 -13.05
N PHE A 169 10.47 -4.75 -12.59
CA PHE A 169 9.38 -5.73 -12.56
C PHE A 169 9.56 -6.91 -11.58
N LYS A 170 10.76 -7.47 -11.39
CA LYS A 170 11.02 -8.61 -10.51
C LYS A 170 11.16 -8.19 -9.05
N ARG A 171 11.70 -7.01 -8.79
CA ARG A 171 11.96 -6.47 -7.45
C ARG A 171 10.72 -6.35 -6.54
N GLN A 172 9.52 -6.33 -7.09
CA GLN A 172 8.27 -6.16 -6.33
C GLN A 172 7.49 -7.46 -6.16
N ARG A 173 7.66 -8.42 -7.07
CA ARG A 173 6.89 -9.66 -7.12
C ARG A 173 7.68 -10.87 -6.66
N GLY A 174 9.01 -10.84 -6.77
CA GLY A 174 9.86 -12.02 -6.59
C GLY A 174 9.75 -12.99 -7.77
N GLU A 175 10.50 -14.08 -7.70
CA GLU A 175 10.55 -15.16 -8.69
C GLU A 175 10.50 -16.52 -7.99
N GLY A 176 10.30 -17.57 -8.77
CA GLY A 176 10.32 -18.95 -8.29
C GLY A 176 8.98 -19.44 -7.73
N PRO A 177 8.92 -20.72 -7.30
CA PRO A 177 7.69 -21.40 -6.94
C PRO A 177 6.91 -20.73 -5.80
N LEU A 178 7.61 -20.24 -4.77
CA LEU A 178 6.99 -19.60 -3.61
C LEU A 178 6.35 -18.26 -3.99
N ALA A 179 7.03 -17.43 -4.78
CA ALA A 179 6.47 -16.17 -5.26
C ALA A 179 5.23 -16.42 -6.12
N GLN A 180 5.25 -17.41 -7.00
CA GLN A 180 4.10 -17.82 -7.81
C GLN A 180 2.94 -18.35 -6.95
N GLN A 181 3.23 -19.09 -5.88
CA GLN A 181 2.21 -19.58 -4.95
C GLN A 181 1.52 -18.40 -4.25
N ILE A 182 2.29 -17.43 -3.74
CA ILE A 182 1.75 -16.23 -3.10
C ILE A 182 0.93 -15.40 -4.10
N GLU A 183 1.41 -15.23 -5.32
CA GLU A 183 0.67 -14.53 -6.39
C GLU A 183 -0.68 -15.20 -6.68
N ARG A 184 -0.68 -16.51 -6.88
CA ARG A 184 -1.93 -17.26 -7.11
C ARG A 184 -2.90 -17.17 -5.93
N ALA A 185 -2.39 -17.30 -4.70
CA ALA A 185 -3.19 -17.15 -3.49
C ALA A 185 -3.78 -15.73 -3.39
N PHE A 186 -2.97 -14.71 -3.65
CA PHE A 186 -3.43 -13.32 -3.65
C PHE A 186 -4.55 -13.09 -4.67
N GLU A 187 -4.41 -13.54 -5.91
CA GLU A 187 -5.45 -13.36 -6.93
C GLU A 187 -6.75 -14.13 -6.60
N VAL A 188 -6.64 -15.32 -6.01
CA VAL A 188 -7.83 -16.07 -5.53
C VAL A 188 -8.55 -15.30 -4.43
N PHE A 189 -7.83 -14.84 -3.41
CA PHE A 189 -8.41 -14.10 -2.29
C PHE A 189 -8.91 -12.73 -2.72
N LYS A 190 -8.19 -12.04 -3.60
CA LYS A 190 -8.63 -10.79 -4.22
C LYS A 190 -9.98 -10.93 -4.92
N LYS A 191 -10.15 -11.98 -5.72
CA LYS A 191 -11.43 -12.29 -6.39
C LYS A 191 -12.53 -12.61 -5.38
N ARG A 192 -12.24 -13.41 -4.35
CA ARG A 192 -13.20 -13.75 -3.28
C ARG A 192 -13.68 -12.54 -2.50
N ALA A 193 -12.79 -11.61 -2.22
CA ALA A 193 -13.11 -10.35 -1.54
C ALA A 193 -13.84 -9.33 -2.44
N GLY A 194 -14.13 -9.66 -3.70
CA GLY A 194 -14.91 -8.82 -4.60
C GLY A 194 -14.10 -7.79 -5.40
N PHE A 195 -12.76 -7.84 -5.35
CA PHE A 195 -11.91 -6.94 -6.15
C PHE A 195 -11.80 -7.40 -7.62
N SER A 196 -12.90 -7.33 -8.34
CA SER A 196 -12.95 -7.76 -9.75
C SER A 196 -12.73 -6.63 -10.77
N ARG A 197 -12.72 -5.38 -10.32
CA ARG A 197 -12.59 -4.21 -11.19
C ARG A 197 -11.14 -3.76 -11.32
N PRO A 198 -10.69 -3.32 -12.51
CA PRO A 198 -9.39 -2.70 -12.66
C PRO A 198 -9.30 -1.42 -11.82
N ALA A 199 -8.07 -1.03 -11.47
CA ALA A 199 -7.87 0.26 -10.81
C ALA A 199 -8.40 1.39 -11.70
N PRO A 200 -9.08 2.40 -11.13
CA PRO A 200 -9.53 3.53 -11.91
C PRO A 200 -8.32 4.24 -12.52
N LEU A 201 -8.39 4.49 -13.83
CA LEU A 201 -7.43 5.37 -14.49
C LEU A 201 -7.71 6.80 -14.05
N LEU A 202 -6.68 7.52 -13.64
CA LEU A 202 -6.79 8.95 -13.41
C LEU A 202 -6.95 9.65 -14.76
N GLY A 203 -7.87 10.62 -14.82
CA GLY A 203 -8.05 11.47 -16.00
C GLY A 203 -6.73 12.19 -16.36
N ARG A 204 -6.52 12.45 -17.63
CA ARG A 204 -5.34 13.21 -18.08
C ARG A 204 -5.42 14.69 -17.71
N HIS A 205 -6.63 15.18 -17.37
CA HIS A 205 -6.91 16.56 -17.04
C HIS A 205 -7.57 16.65 -15.66
N GLY A 206 -7.04 17.51 -14.82
CA GLY A 206 -7.62 17.82 -13.52
C GLY A 206 -8.73 18.89 -13.62
N PRO A 207 -9.33 19.29 -12.49
CA PRO A 207 -10.35 20.33 -12.46
C PRO A 207 -9.80 21.64 -13.05
N GLY A 208 -10.44 22.16 -14.09
CA GLY A 208 -10.05 23.42 -14.75
C GLY A 208 -9.54 23.29 -16.17
N SER A 209 -9.29 22.07 -16.69
CA SER A 209 -8.87 21.88 -18.11
C SER A 209 -9.96 22.25 -19.12
N ASP A 210 -11.24 22.28 -18.71
CA ASP A 210 -12.37 22.69 -19.56
C ASP A 210 -12.42 24.19 -19.86
N ARG A 211 -11.50 24.98 -19.29
CA ARG A 211 -11.43 26.43 -19.54
C ARG A 211 -10.57 26.80 -20.76
N ALA A 212 -9.70 25.89 -21.22
CA ALA A 212 -8.77 26.18 -22.32
C ALA A 212 -9.35 25.97 -23.72
N ASP A 213 -10.51 25.29 -23.86
CA ASP A 213 -11.13 24.99 -25.14
C ASP A 213 -12.30 25.91 -25.51
N ARG A 214 -12.43 27.09 -24.90
CA ARG A 214 -13.53 28.05 -25.12
C ARG A 214 -13.08 29.46 -25.52
N ASP A 215 -11.89 29.60 -26.13
CA ASP A 215 -11.48 30.86 -26.78
C ASP A 215 -11.14 30.61 -28.24
#